data_b97a04bf5f8a61f96dd3087b15a558c7
#
_entry.id   b97a04bf5f8a61f96dd3087b15a558c7
#
_cell.length_a   1.000
_cell.length_b   1.000
_cell.length_c   1.000
_cell.angle_alpha   90.00
_cell.angle_beta   90.00
_cell.angle_gamma   90.00
#
_symmetry.space_group_name_H-M   'P 1'
#
loop_
_entity.id
_entity.type
_entity.pdbx_description
1 polymer ?
#
loop_
_entity_poly.entity_id
_entity_poly.type
_entity_poly.pdbx_seq_one_letter_code
_entity_poly.pdbx_strand_id
1 'polypeptide(L)'
;MRKSGIVLPISALPSNYGIGTISKEAYQFVDCLAKAGQKYWQILPLGPTGYGDSPYQSFSTFAGNPYYIDLEALIERGWLTKEDCESVDAGSNPNYVDYEKIYYSRFELLRKAFHNSGIEKDEEFQAFVAKNNYWLEDYALYMAVKSKMDNKGFIEWDDDIKLRKPEAIARYKKECKDEMAFYCFQQFLFHVQWMELKNYANKNGVEIIGDIPIYVASDSADTWANPELFQLEEDCTPKAVAGCPPDAFSATGQLWGNPLYDWEYHKETGYDWWMKRIAYCYEIYDVVRIDHFRGFDEYYSIPYGDKTAEFGHWEKGPGYDLFETMKARLGDKKVIAEDLGFLTQSVLDLVAKTGFPGMKILQFAFDSREDSDYLPHNYPKNCVVYTGTHDNDTTLGWYNTIPDADREFADDYLNIQSDKDVEMNFVRAALASVADTAIIPMQDYLGLGSEARINTPSTLGDNWKWRMGKDDFSEEVIEKIYAMTKLYAR
;
A
#
# COMPACT_ATOMS: atom_id res chain seq x y z
N MET A 1 -5.42 22.45 -12.69
CA MET A 1 -5.42 23.16 -11.38
C MET A 1 -4.54 22.34 -10.48
N ARG A 2 -3.55 22.97 -9.82
CA ARG A 2 -2.67 22.25 -8.90
C ARG A 2 -3.46 21.77 -7.67
N LYS A 3 -3.07 20.65 -7.10
CA LYS A 3 -3.75 20.06 -5.94
C LYS A 3 -2.72 19.62 -4.90
N SER A 4 -3.16 19.46 -3.66
CA SER A 4 -2.36 18.85 -2.60
C SER A 4 -3.13 17.78 -1.85
N GLY A 5 -2.40 16.95 -1.13
CA GLY A 5 -2.92 15.90 -0.28
C GLY A 5 -1.94 15.51 0.82
N ILE A 6 -2.39 14.61 1.65
CA ILE A 6 -1.61 14.04 2.75
C ILE A 6 -1.49 12.54 2.57
N VAL A 7 -0.30 11.97 2.81
CA VAL A 7 -0.11 10.53 2.95
C VAL A 7 -0.16 10.15 4.43
N LEU A 8 -1.07 9.22 4.75
CA LEU A 8 -1.19 8.58 6.06
C LEU A 8 -1.83 7.20 5.89
N PRO A 9 -1.16 6.11 6.29
CA PRO A 9 -1.73 4.77 6.27
C PRO A 9 -2.96 4.65 7.16
N ILE A 10 -3.92 3.78 6.80
CA ILE A 10 -5.07 3.48 7.68
C ILE A 10 -4.61 2.98 9.04
N SER A 11 -3.59 2.11 9.10
CA SER A 11 -3.02 1.59 10.34
C SER A 11 -2.52 2.68 11.30
N ALA A 12 -2.15 3.85 10.76
CA ALA A 12 -1.62 4.98 11.53
C ALA A 12 -2.71 5.91 12.11
N LEU A 13 -3.98 5.68 11.83
CA LEU A 13 -5.07 6.45 12.43
C LEU A 13 -5.18 6.18 13.94
N PRO A 14 -5.63 7.17 14.75
CA PRO A 14 -5.68 7.07 16.20
C PRO A 14 -6.95 6.34 16.71
N SER A 15 -7.36 5.27 16.02
CA SER A 15 -8.53 4.48 16.37
C SER A 15 -8.34 3.69 17.67
N ASN A 16 -9.41 3.26 18.32
CA ASN A 16 -9.39 2.38 19.46
C ASN A 16 -8.85 0.98 19.09
N TYR A 17 -8.54 0.18 20.10
CA TYR A 17 -8.15 -1.24 19.96
C TYR A 17 -6.85 -1.48 19.16
N GLY A 18 -5.84 -0.63 19.38
CA GLY A 18 -4.42 -0.91 19.07
C GLY A 18 -3.95 -0.66 17.65
N ILE A 19 -4.83 -0.42 16.68
CA ILE A 19 -4.48 -0.14 15.27
C ILE A 19 -5.50 0.83 14.66
N GLY A 20 -5.10 1.59 13.67
CA GLY A 20 -6.02 2.40 12.86
C GLY A 20 -7.03 1.55 12.12
N THR A 21 -8.29 1.98 12.10
CA THR A 21 -9.42 1.28 11.49
C THR A 21 -10.30 2.23 10.67
N ILE A 22 -11.24 1.65 9.92
CA ILE A 22 -12.25 2.39 9.14
C ILE A 22 -13.38 2.87 10.10
N SER A 23 -12.96 3.51 11.20
CA SER A 23 -13.81 3.96 12.30
C SER A 23 -14.10 5.46 12.19
N LYS A 24 -14.80 6.01 13.19
CA LYS A 24 -15.08 7.46 13.28
C LYS A 24 -13.82 8.32 13.13
N GLU A 25 -12.66 7.83 13.57
CA GLU A 25 -11.38 8.56 13.44
C GLU A 25 -10.96 8.71 11.98
N ALA A 26 -11.29 7.73 11.11
CA ALA A 26 -11.07 7.85 9.67
C ALA A 26 -11.99 8.92 9.05
N TYR A 27 -13.26 8.98 9.45
CA TYR A 27 -14.18 10.03 9.00
C TYR A 27 -13.76 11.40 9.50
N GLN A 28 -13.31 11.51 10.76
CA GLN A 28 -12.77 12.76 11.30
C GLN A 28 -11.50 13.21 10.54
N PHE A 29 -10.64 12.27 10.15
CA PHE A 29 -9.46 12.58 9.33
C PHE A 29 -9.86 13.17 7.98
N VAL A 30 -10.88 12.62 7.33
CA VAL A 30 -11.47 13.19 6.10
C VAL A 30 -11.99 14.60 6.32
N ASP A 31 -12.68 14.84 7.43
CA ASP A 31 -13.19 16.18 7.78
C ASP A 31 -12.05 17.19 7.96
N CYS A 32 -10.98 16.76 8.65
CA CYS A 32 -9.78 17.60 8.82
C CYS A 32 -9.10 17.89 7.48
N LEU A 33 -8.97 16.89 6.60
CA LEU A 33 -8.43 17.09 5.25
C LEU A 33 -9.24 18.10 4.45
N ALA A 34 -10.57 17.98 4.46
CA ALA A 34 -11.47 18.90 3.76
C ALA A 34 -11.35 20.33 4.31
N LYS A 35 -11.33 20.51 5.64
CA LYS A 35 -11.12 21.81 6.29
C LYS A 35 -9.75 22.40 5.96
N ALA A 36 -8.70 21.57 5.91
CA ALA A 36 -7.35 21.95 5.53
C ALA A 36 -7.19 22.23 4.01
N GLY A 37 -8.26 22.12 3.22
CA GLY A 37 -8.27 22.37 1.78
C GLY A 37 -7.64 21.26 0.94
N GLN A 38 -7.31 20.11 1.54
CA GLN A 38 -6.67 19.00 0.85
C GLN A 38 -7.63 18.31 -0.12
N LYS A 39 -7.08 17.81 -1.24
CA LYS A 39 -7.85 17.14 -2.29
C LYS A 39 -7.58 15.65 -2.37
N TYR A 40 -6.50 15.19 -1.74
CA TYR A 40 -6.09 13.81 -1.74
C TYR A 40 -5.78 13.30 -0.34
N TRP A 41 -6.21 12.09 -0.08
CA TRP A 41 -5.68 11.23 0.97
C TRP A 41 -4.96 10.06 0.32
N GLN A 42 -3.64 10.01 0.42
CA GLN A 42 -2.87 8.85 -0.03
C GLN A 42 -2.71 7.86 1.11
N ILE A 43 -2.99 6.60 0.81
CA ILE A 43 -2.86 5.47 1.73
C ILE A 43 -1.85 4.46 1.18
N LEU A 44 -1.46 3.49 2.00
CA LEU A 44 -0.67 2.33 1.59
C LEU A 44 -1.59 1.18 1.15
N PRO A 45 -1.04 0.10 0.54
CA PRO A 45 -1.85 -1.04 0.12
C PRO A 45 -2.76 -1.56 1.22
N LEU A 46 -4.01 -1.89 0.87
CA LEU A 46 -5.04 -2.29 1.83
C LEU A 46 -5.12 -3.80 2.07
N GLY A 47 -4.24 -4.59 1.45
CA GLY A 47 -4.29 -6.06 1.53
C GLY A 47 -3.95 -6.61 2.91
N PRO A 48 -4.40 -7.85 3.21
CA PRO A 48 -4.04 -8.54 4.44
C PRO A 48 -2.55 -8.83 4.46
N THR A 49 -1.92 -8.56 5.60
CA THR A 49 -0.47 -8.71 5.78
C THR A 49 -0.10 -10.05 6.40
N GLY A 50 1.08 -10.55 6.05
CA GLY A 50 1.69 -11.72 6.64
C GLY A 50 2.82 -11.38 7.61
N TYR A 51 3.77 -12.29 7.75
CA TYR A 51 4.96 -12.08 8.56
C TYR A 51 5.76 -10.86 8.07
N GLY A 52 6.16 -10.01 9.02
CA GLY A 52 6.85 -8.75 8.72
C GLY A 52 5.93 -7.55 8.50
N ASP A 53 4.61 -7.76 8.52
CA ASP A 53 3.55 -6.74 8.54
C ASP A 53 3.56 -5.76 7.36
N SER A 54 4.36 -6.05 6.33
CA SER A 54 4.46 -5.19 5.15
C SER A 54 3.17 -5.20 4.32
N PRO A 55 2.55 -4.06 4.05
CA PRO A 55 1.38 -3.99 3.17
C PRO A 55 1.71 -4.33 1.71
N TYR A 56 2.99 -4.35 1.33
CA TYR A 56 3.46 -4.74 -0.01
C TYR A 56 3.65 -6.25 -0.19
N GLN A 57 3.50 -7.04 0.89
CA GLN A 57 3.55 -8.51 0.89
C GLN A 57 2.21 -9.06 1.37
N SER A 58 1.19 -8.95 0.52
CA SER A 58 -0.18 -9.34 0.84
C SER A 58 -0.50 -10.76 0.38
N PHE A 59 -1.36 -11.45 1.14
CA PHE A 59 -1.93 -12.75 0.74
C PHE A 59 -2.88 -12.69 -0.46
N SER A 60 -3.29 -11.49 -0.89
CA SER A 60 -4.13 -11.29 -2.08
C SER A 60 -4.05 -9.85 -2.57
N THR A 61 -4.09 -9.66 -3.90
CA THR A 61 -4.19 -8.34 -4.54
C THR A 61 -5.59 -7.76 -4.50
N PHE A 62 -6.59 -8.55 -4.11
CA PHE A 62 -8.01 -8.15 -4.08
C PHE A 62 -8.55 -8.01 -2.67
N ALA A 63 -8.06 -8.81 -1.73
CA ALA A 63 -8.58 -8.83 -0.37
C ALA A 63 -8.22 -7.58 0.43
N GLY A 64 -9.12 -7.14 1.29
CA GLY A 64 -8.87 -6.10 2.28
C GLY A 64 -8.34 -6.64 3.59
N ASN A 65 -7.56 -5.83 4.31
CA ASN A 65 -6.96 -6.21 5.59
C ASN A 65 -8.02 -6.23 6.70
N PRO A 66 -8.28 -7.39 7.32
CA PRO A 66 -9.28 -7.51 8.39
C PRO A 66 -8.93 -6.69 9.64
N TYR A 67 -7.67 -6.27 9.81
CA TYR A 67 -7.28 -5.40 10.91
C TYR A 67 -7.95 -4.02 10.86
N TYR A 68 -8.33 -3.56 9.67
CA TYR A 68 -8.94 -2.24 9.49
C TYR A 68 -10.46 -2.22 9.72
N ILE A 69 -11.08 -3.39 9.96
CA ILE A 69 -12.51 -3.47 10.29
C ILE A 69 -12.77 -2.74 11.60
N ASP A 70 -13.74 -1.83 11.61
CA ASP A 70 -14.18 -1.12 12.81
C ASP A 70 -14.98 -2.05 13.74
N LEU A 71 -14.47 -2.25 14.95
CA LEU A 71 -15.12 -3.08 15.96
C LEU A 71 -16.31 -2.36 16.63
N GLU A 72 -16.30 -1.03 16.70
CA GLU A 72 -17.44 -0.26 17.26
C GLU A 72 -18.69 -0.47 16.39
N ALA A 73 -18.56 -0.52 15.07
CA ALA A 73 -19.66 -0.85 14.17
C ALA A 73 -20.21 -2.28 14.41
N LEU A 74 -19.38 -3.23 14.86
CA LEU A 74 -19.82 -4.57 15.20
C LEU A 74 -20.52 -4.61 16.58
N ILE A 75 -20.13 -3.74 17.51
CA ILE A 75 -20.82 -3.54 18.77
C ILE A 75 -22.21 -2.94 18.51
N GLU A 76 -22.31 -1.91 17.68
CA GLU A 76 -23.59 -1.30 17.31
C GLU A 76 -24.57 -2.28 16.66
N ARG A 77 -24.05 -3.26 15.89
CA ARG A 77 -24.83 -4.36 15.32
C ARG A 77 -25.23 -5.46 16.33
N GLY A 78 -24.69 -5.38 17.56
CA GLY A 78 -24.90 -6.39 18.59
C GLY A 78 -24.17 -7.72 18.35
N TRP A 79 -23.17 -7.73 17.48
CA TRP A 79 -22.36 -8.92 17.20
C TRP A 79 -21.16 -9.06 18.16
N LEU A 80 -20.76 -7.94 18.78
CA LEU A 80 -19.81 -7.87 19.88
C LEU A 80 -20.39 -7.02 21.00
N THR A 81 -19.81 -7.13 22.20
CA THR A 81 -20.01 -6.17 23.28
C THR A 81 -18.74 -5.35 23.49
N LYS A 82 -18.86 -4.22 24.21
CA LYS A 82 -17.71 -3.42 24.58
C LYS A 82 -16.74 -4.20 25.45
N GLU A 83 -17.29 -5.00 26.38
CA GLU A 83 -16.53 -5.90 27.25
C GLU A 83 -15.70 -6.91 26.46
N ASP A 84 -16.23 -7.42 25.34
CA ASP A 84 -15.48 -8.31 24.45
C ASP A 84 -14.24 -7.64 23.93
N CYS A 85 -14.39 -6.43 23.40
CA CYS A 85 -13.28 -5.66 22.81
C CYS A 85 -12.26 -5.18 23.85
N GLU A 86 -12.70 -4.92 25.10
CA GLU A 86 -11.83 -4.50 26.22
C GLU A 86 -11.16 -5.69 26.92
N SER A 87 -11.66 -6.92 26.73
CA SER A 87 -11.09 -8.12 27.36
C SER A 87 -9.84 -8.66 26.68
N VAL A 88 -9.59 -8.29 25.44
CA VAL A 88 -8.43 -8.74 24.66
C VAL A 88 -7.26 -7.76 24.76
N ASP A 89 -6.04 -8.27 24.69
CA ASP A 89 -4.83 -7.42 24.66
C ASP A 89 -4.53 -7.03 23.22
N ALA A 90 -4.84 -5.79 22.84
CA ALA A 90 -4.56 -5.21 21.54
C ALA A 90 -3.32 -4.29 21.53
N GLY A 91 -2.49 -4.35 22.59
CA GLY A 91 -1.36 -3.45 22.79
C GLY A 91 -1.72 -2.22 23.63
N SER A 92 -0.74 -1.69 24.34
CA SER A 92 -0.93 -0.57 25.27
C SER A 92 -0.35 0.75 24.80
N ASN A 93 0.51 0.75 23.76
CA ASN A 93 1.12 1.97 23.24
C ASN A 93 0.19 2.64 22.23
N PRO A 94 -0.32 3.85 22.48
CA PRO A 94 -1.24 4.52 21.56
C PRO A 94 -0.56 4.96 20.24
N ASN A 95 0.77 5.12 20.25
CA ASN A 95 1.52 5.62 19.11
C ASN A 95 2.20 4.52 18.27
N TYR A 96 2.08 3.25 18.66
CA TYR A 96 2.67 2.12 17.93
C TYR A 96 1.76 0.91 17.93
N VAL A 97 1.65 0.27 16.77
CA VAL A 97 0.93 -1.00 16.59
C VAL A 97 1.78 -2.15 17.14
N ASP A 98 1.19 -2.99 17.97
CA ASP A 98 1.71 -4.30 18.35
C ASP A 98 1.03 -5.36 17.48
N TYR A 99 1.63 -5.67 16.32
CA TYR A 99 1.01 -6.54 15.33
C TYR A 99 0.78 -7.98 15.84
N GLU A 100 1.63 -8.50 16.71
CA GLU A 100 1.41 -9.81 17.32
C GLU A 100 0.11 -9.83 18.12
N LYS A 101 -0.09 -8.83 18.97
CA LYS A 101 -1.32 -8.70 19.76
C LYS A 101 -2.55 -8.42 18.89
N ILE A 102 -2.38 -7.59 17.86
CA ILE A 102 -3.46 -7.33 16.90
C ILE A 102 -3.87 -8.61 16.17
N TYR A 103 -2.92 -9.44 15.74
CA TYR A 103 -3.23 -10.70 15.09
C TYR A 103 -4.15 -11.58 15.95
N TYR A 104 -3.76 -11.87 17.19
CA TYR A 104 -4.56 -12.73 18.06
C TYR A 104 -5.89 -12.08 18.45
N SER A 105 -5.86 -10.86 18.96
CA SER A 105 -7.06 -10.18 19.44
C SER A 105 -8.10 -9.94 18.33
N ARG A 106 -7.65 -9.52 17.15
CA ARG A 106 -8.54 -9.17 16.05
C ARG A 106 -9.26 -10.40 15.49
N PHE A 107 -8.54 -11.49 15.25
CA PHE A 107 -9.16 -12.72 14.75
C PHE A 107 -10.10 -13.37 15.76
N GLU A 108 -9.78 -13.31 17.06
CA GLU A 108 -10.68 -13.78 18.12
C GLU A 108 -12.02 -13.01 18.09
N LEU A 109 -11.95 -11.67 18.06
CA LEU A 109 -13.15 -10.82 18.04
C LEU A 109 -13.97 -10.98 16.76
N LEU A 110 -13.32 -11.02 15.61
CA LEU A 110 -14.01 -11.22 14.32
C LEU A 110 -14.67 -12.59 14.25
N ARG A 111 -14.06 -13.64 14.82
CA ARG A 111 -14.65 -14.97 14.91
C ARG A 111 -15.91 -14.97 15.78
N LYS A 112 -15.86 -14.28 16.92
CA LYS A 112 -17.03 -14.11 17.79
C LYS A 112 -18.15 -13.35 17.07
N ALA A 113 -17.81 -12.26 16.39
CA ALA A 113 -18.77 -11.50 15.61
C ALA A 113 -19.41 -12.34 14.49
N PHE A 114 -18.61 -13.15 13.79
CA PHE A 114 -19.10 -14.05 12.75
C PHE A 114 -20.16 -15.02 13.30
N HIS A 115 -19.88 -15.69 14.41
CA HIS A 115 -20.82 -16.63 15.03
C HIS A 115 -22.13 -15.95 15.51
N ASN A 116 -22.03 -14.69 15.99
CA ASN A 116 -23.18 -13.94 16.48
C ASN A 116 -24.01 -13.31 15.35
N SER A 117 -23.44 -13.12 14.16
CA SER A 117 -24.04 -12.32 13.09
C SER A 117 -25.17 -13.02 12.34
N GLY A 118 -25.09 -14.35 12.20
CA GLY A 118 -25.99 -15.10 11.31
C GLY A 118 -25.90 -14.65 9.84
N ILE A 119 -24.75 -14.07 9.43
CA ILE A 119 -24.53 -13.37 8.16
C ILE A 119 -24.84 -14.21 6.92
N GLU A 120 -24.75 -15.52 6.99
CA GLU A 120 -25.01 -16.41 5.84
C GLU A 120 -26.41 -16.24 5.25
N LYS A 121 -27.36 -15.68 6.02
CA LYS A 121 -28.75 -15.42 5.60
C LYS A 121 -28.94 -13.99 5.07
N ASP A 122 -27.92 -13.17 5.13
CA ASP A 122 -27.97 -11.78 4.69
C ASP A 122 -27.87 -11.69 3.16
N GLU A 123 -28.83 -11.00 2.54
CA GLU A 123 -28.90 -10.90 1.08
C GLU A 123 -27.75 -10.06 0.48
N GLU A 124 -27.30 -9.02 1.20
CA GLU A 124 -26.18 -8.18 0.76
C GLU A 124 -24.86 -8.95 0.81
N PHE A 125 -24.68 -9.76 1.86
CA PHE A 125 -23.52 -10.66 1.95
C PHE A 125 -23.53 -11.69 0.81
N GLN A 126 -24.66 -12.34 0.53
CA GLN A 126 -24.77 -13.30 -0.57
C GLN A 126 -24.48 -12.64 -1.93
N ALA A 127 -25.01 -11.44 -2.15
CA ALA A 127 -24.75 -10.67 -3.37
C ALA A 127 -23.28 -10.29 -3.50
N PHE A 128 -22.63 -9.87 -2.39
CA PHE A 128 -21.19 -9.56 -2.36
C PHE A 128 -20.36 -10.81 -2.73
N VAL A 129 -20.64 -11.96 -2.11
CA VAL A 129 -19.93 -13.21 -2.40
C VAL A 129 -20.11 -13.59 -3.87
N ALA A 130 -21.32 -13.53 -4.40
CA ALA A 130 -21.61 -13.85 -5.80
C ALA A 130 -20.87 -12.91 -6.78
N LYS A 131 -20.89 -11.60 -6.52
CA LYS A 131 -20.21 -10.60 -7.34
C LYS A 131 -18.69 -10.81 -7.40
N ASN A 132 -18.09 -11.17 -6.27
CA ASN A 132 -16.64 -11.26 -6.09
C ASN A 132 -16.11 -12.69 -6.22
N ASN A 133 -16.92 -13.65 -6.63
CA ASN A 133 -16.55 -15.07 -6.68
C ASN A 133 -15.30 -15.35 -7.51
N TYR A 134 -14.96 -14.50 -8.49
CA TYR A 134 -13.81 -14.64 -9.38
C TYR A 134 -12.44 -14.56 -8.69
N TRP A 135 -12.40 -14.04 -7.44
CA TRP A 135 -11.20 -14.03 -6.60
C TRP A 135 -11.47 -14.52 -5.17
N LEU A 136 -12.67 -14.25 -4.64
CA LEU A 136 -13.00 -14.43 -3.22
C LEU A 136 -13.06 -15.91 -2.83
N GLU A 137 -13.54 -16.78 -3.71
CA GLU A 137 -13.61 -18.22 -3.43
C GLU A 137 -12.21 -18.83 -3.28
N ASP A 138 -11.28 -18.50 -4.18
CA ASP A 138 -9.90 -18.96 -4.11
C ASP A 138 -9.16 -18.36 -2.93
N TYR A 139 -9.35 -17.07 -2.63
CA TYR A 139 -8.80 -16.44 -1.44
C TYR A 139 -9.29 -17.09 -0.14
N ALA A 140 -10.60 -17.29 -0.01
CA ALA A 140 -11.19 -17.89 1.19
C ALA A 140 -10.70 -19.34 1.37
N LEU A 141 -10.61 -20.12 0.29
CA LEU A 141 -10.06 -21.47 0.34
C LEU A 141 -8.58 -21.47 0.70
N TYR A 142 -7.77 -20.61 0.07
CA TYR A 142 -6.35 -20.44 0.36
C TYR A 142 -6.12 -20.17 1.86
N MET A 143 -6.81 -19.18 2.41
CA MET A 143 -6.68 -18.80 3.81
C MET A 143 -7.17 -19.90 4.76
N ALA A 144 -8.23 -20.59 4.40
CA ALA A 144 -8.78 -21.69 5.19
C ALA A 144 -7.84 -22.91 5.21
N VAL A 145 -7.21 -23.24 4.08
CA VAL A 145 -6.19 -24.29 4.00
C VAL A 145 -4.95 -23.87 4.79
N LYS A 146 -4.48 -22.62 4.61
CA LYS A 146 -3.34 -22.08 5.35
C LYS A 146 -3.53 -22.17 6.86
N SER A 147 -4.70 -21.77 7.37
CA SER A 147 -5.06 -21.93 8.80
C SER A 147 -5.00 -23.37 9.25
N LYS A 148 -5.47 -24.33 8.43
CA LYS A 148 -5.46 -25.76 8.72
C LYS A 148 -4.03 -26.35 8.70
N MET A 149 -3.12 -25.73 7.96
CA MET A 149 -1.71 -26.14 7.79
C MET A 149 -0.76 -25.31 8.69
N ASP A 150 -1.20 -24.90 9.87
CA ASP A 150 -0.40 -24.15 10.85
C ASP A 150 0.25 -22.88 10.28
N ASN A 151 -0.47 -22.18 9.38
CA ASN A 151 -0.03 -20.97 8.67
C ASN A 151 1.23 -21.15 7.78
N LYS A 152 1.60 -22.38 7.41
CA LYS A 152 2.67 -22.62 6.45
C LYS A 152 2.37 -22.02 5.09
N GLY A 153 3.43 -21.64 4.37
CA GLY A 153 3.33 -21.24 2.96
C GLY A 153 2.82 -22.38 2.08
N PHE A 154 2.08 -22.05 1.01
CA PHE A 154 1.45 -23.09 0.19
C PHE A 154 2.47 -24.03 -0.48
N ILE A 155 3.70 -23.60 -0.64
CA ILE A 155 4.81 -24.41 -1.15
C ILE A 155 5.10 -25.63 -0.25
N GLU A 156 4.80 -25.51 1.04
CA GLU A 156 5.00 -26.58 2.04
C GLU A 156 3.75 -27.47 2.23
N TRP A 157 2.65 -27.19 1.50
CA TRP A 157 1.43 -28.00 1.60
C TRP A 157 1.60 -29.35 0.88
N ASP A 158 0.69 -30.28 1.19
CA ASP A 158 0.62 -31.54 0.46
C ASP A 158 0.44 -31.30 -1.04
N ASP A 159 1.13 -32.09 -1.87
CA ASP A 159 1.18 -31.89 -3.32
C ASP A 159 -0.18 -31.85 -4.00
N ASP A 160 -1.18 -32.54 -3.45
CA ASP A 160 -2.52 -32.57 -4.06
C ASP A 160 -3.24 -31.22 -3.95
N ILE A 161 -3.14 -30.54 -2.81
CA ILE A 161 -3.75 -29.21 -2.63
C ILE A 161 -2.81 -28.09 -3.08
N LYS A 162 -1.50 -28.24 -2.93
CA LYS A 162 -0.50 -27.31 -3.49
C LYS A 162 -0.69 -27.15 -4.99
N LEU A 163 -0.80 -28.26 -5.72
CA LEU A 163 -1.00 -28.32 -7.16
C LEU A 163 -2.48 -28.22 -7.60
N ARG A 164 -3.37 -27.86 -6.68
CA ARG A 164 -4.78 -27.63 -6.95
C ARG A 164 -5.49 -28.79 -7.65
N LYS A 165 -5.15 -30.05 -7.34
CA LYS A 165 -5.85 -31.20 -7.92
C LYS A 165 -7.34 -31.15 -7.64
N PRO A 166 -8.23 -31.37 -8.63
CA PRO A 166 -9.67 -31.17 -8.46
C PRO A 166 -10.29 -31.88 -7.27
N GLU A 167 -9.82 -33.09 -6.98
CA GLU A 167 -10.30 -33.90 -5.83
C GLU A 167 -9.89 -33.28 -4.48
N ALA A 168 -8.69 -32.71 -4.41
CA ALA A 168 -8.21 -32.02 -3.23
C ALA A 168 -8.99 -30.71 -3.02
N ILE A 169 -9.17 -29.91 -4.08
CA ILE A 169 -10.00 -28.69 -4.01
C ILE A 169 -11.42 -29.03 -3.52
N ALA A 170 -12.07 -30.04 -4.08
CA ALA A 170 -13.42 -30.45 -3.66
C ALA A 170 -13.45 -30.91 -2.20
N ARG A 171 -12.45 -31.66 -1.75
CA ARG A 171 -12.31 -32.14 -0.38
C ARG A 171 -12.13 -30.96 0.59
N TYR A 172 -11.17 -30.06 0.34
CA TYR A 172 -10.91 -28.95 1.23
C TYR A 172 -12.03 -27.92 1.25
N LYS A 173 -12.72 -27.65 0.13
CA LYS A 173 -13.94 -26.83 0.13
C LYS A 173 -15.01 -27.39 1.07
N LYS A 174 -15.16 -28.72 1.14
CA LYS A 174 -16.11 -29.35 2.04
C LYS A 174 -15.63 -29.31 3.50
N GLU A 175 -14.37 -29.64 3.75
CA GLU A 175 -13.79 -29.70 5.09
C GLU A 175 -13.64 -28.31 5.74
N CYS A 176 -13.37 -27.28 4.95
CA CYS A 176 -13.09 -25.92 5.42
C CYS A 176 -14.27 -24.97 5.20
N LYS A 177 -15.48 -25.47 4.96
CA LYS A 177 -16.64 -24.65 4.59
C LYS A 177 -16.87 -23.47 5.54
N ASP A 178 -16.87 -23.73 6.84
CA ASP A 178 -17.12 -22.70 7.87
C ASP A 178 -15.98 -21.68 7.95
N GLU A 179 -14.74 -22.14 7.76
CA GLU A 179 -13.58 -21.27 7.73
C GLU A 179 -13.57 -20.36 6.49
N MET A 180 -13.93 -20.90 5.32
CA MET A 180 -14.13 -20.10 4.10
C MET A 180 -15.23 -19.06 4.30
N ALA A 181 -16.34 -19.41 4.93
CA ALA A 181 -17.41 -18.46 5.23
C ALA A 181 -16.93 -17.33 6.15
N PHE A 182 -16.08 -17.65 7.12
CA PHE A 182 -15.45 -16.65 7.99
C PHE A 182 -14.55 -15.68 7.23
N TYR A 183 -13.73 -16.15 6.29
CA TYR A 183 -12.91 -15.25 5.47
C TYR A 183 -13.78 -14.41 4.50
N CYS A 184 -14.84 -14.98 3.94
CA CYS A 184 -15.81 -14.20 3.16
C CYS A 184 -16.49 -13.10 4.01
N PHE A 185 -16.84 -13.41 5.26
CA PHE A 185 -17.42 -12.44 6.20
C PHE A 185 -16.48 -11.27 6.46
N GLN A 186 -15.19 -11.53 6.71
CA GLN A 186 -14.21 -10.47 6.89
C GLN A 186 -14.12 -9.54 5.66
N GLN A 187 -14.09 -10.13 4.47
CA GLN A 187 -14.00 -9.38 3.22
C GLN A 187 -15.26 -8.55 2.96
N PHE A 188 -16.42 -9.08 3.29
CA PHE A 188 -17.68 -8.33 3.20
C PHE A 188 -17.68 -7.11 4.14
N LEU A 189 -17.31 -7.30 5.41
CA LEU A 189 -17.25 -6.22 6.39
C LEU A 189 -16.27 -5.12 5.96
N PHE A 190 -15.06 -5.53 5.55
CA PHE A 190 -14.08 -4.59 5.04
C PHE A 190 -14.63 -3.80 3.86
N HIS A 191 -15.21 -4.48 2.87
CA HIS A 191 -15.74 -3.85 1.67
C HIS A 191 -16.83 -2.82 1.98
N VAL A 192 -17.81 -3.19 2.80
CA VAL A 192 -18.91 -2.29 3.17
C VAL A 192 -18.38 -1.04 3.87
N GLN A 193 -17.57 -1.22 4.91
CA GLN A 193 -17.01 -0.09 5.67
C GLN A 193 -16.08 0.78 4.80
N TRP A 194 -15.24 0.16 3.98
CA TRP A 194 -14.33 0.89 3.09
C TRP A 194 -15.08 1.72 2.05
N MET A 195 -16.10 1.15 1.41
CA MET A 195 -16.89 1.86 0.39
C MET A 195 -17.69 3.02 1.00
N GLU A 196 -18.18 2.87 2.22
CA GLU A 196 -18.84 3.95 2.95
C GLU A 196 -17.86 5.10 3.23
N LEU A 197 -16.65 4.81 3.74
CA LEU A 197 -15.61 5.82 3.99
C LEU A 197 -15.16 6.50 2.69
N LYS A 198 -14.89 5.73 1.62
CA LYS A 198 -14.50 6.29 0.31
C LYS A 198 -15.58 7.24 -0.23
N ASN A 199 -16.84 6.81 -0.18
CA ASN A 199 -17.96 7.65 -0.62
C ASN A 199 -18.07 8.92 0.23
N TYR A 200 -17.83 8.83 1.53
CA TYR A 200 -17.79 9.98 2.43
C TYR A 200 -16.67 10.96 2.05
N ALA A 201 -15.45 10.43 1.84
CA ALA A 201 -14.31 11.24 1.40
C ALA A 201 -14.63 12.00 0.09
N ASN A 202 -15.16 11.28 -0.91
CA ASN A 202 -15.51 11.87 -2.19
C ASN A 202 -16.61 12.95 -2.07
N LYS A 203 -17.63 12.75 -1.23
CA LYS A 203 -18.66 13.76 -0.95
C LYS A 203 -18.07 15.03 -0.32
N ASN A 204 -17.00 14.89 0.46
CA ASN A 204 -16.27 16.01 1.05
C ASN A 204 -15.18 16.59 0.13
N GLY A 205 -15.10 16.15 -1.12
CA GLY A 205 -14.16 16.64 -2.13
C GLY A 205 -12.72 16.15 -1.94
N VAL A 206 -12.55 15.02 -1.25
CA VAL A 206 -11.27 14.31 -1.05
C VAL A 206 -11.30 13.03 -1.88
N GLU A 207 -10.34 12.88 -2.79
CA GLU A 207 -10.11 11.65 -3.56
C GLU A 207 -9.08 10.76 -2.84
N ILE A 208 -9.28 9.45 -2.89
CA ILE A 208 -8.35 8.47 -2.30
C ILE A 208 -7.30 8.06 -3.33
N ILE A 209 -6.02 8.25 -3.00
CA ILE A 209 -4.90 7.66 -3.75
C ILE A 209 -4.55 6.34 -3.08
N GLY A 210 -4.86 5.23 -3.75
CA GLY A 210 -4.43 3.90 -3.35
C GLY A 210 -3.02 3.60 -3.85
N ASP A 211 -2.43 2.56 -3.30
CA ASP A 211 -1.10 2.09 -3.65
C ASP A 211 -1.13 0.59 -3.94
N ILE A 212 -0.45 0.17 -5.00
CA ILE A 212 -0.34 -1.25 -5.34
C ILE A 212 1.10 -1.59 -5.73
N PRO A 213 1.70 -2.65 -5.17
CA PRO A 213 2.97 -3.16 -5.67
C PRO A 213 2.78 -3.78 -7.06
N ILE A 214 3.76 -3.64 -7.95
CA ILE A 214 3.73 -4.34 -9.23
C ILE A 214 3.64 -5.86 -9.03
N TYR A 215 4.45 -6.41 -8.14
CA TYR A 215 4.48 -7.85 -7.85
C TYR A 215 3.45 -8.27 -6.81
N VAL A 216 3.16 -9.57 -6.78
CA VAL A 216 2.39 -10.24 -5.71
C VAL A 216 3.33 -10.99 -4.78
N ALA A 217 2.89 -11.28 -3.57
CA ALA A 217 3.67 -12.13 -2.66
C ALA A 217 3.74 -13.57 -3.19
N SER A 218 4.89 -14.21 -3.00
CA SER A 218 5.09 -15.61 -3.38
C SER A 218 4.09 -16.51 -2.67
N ASP A 219 3.91 -16.31 -1.36
CA ASP A 219 2.90 -17.00 -0.56
C ASP A 219 1.58 -16.21 -0.54
N SER A 220 0.82 -16.33 -1.62
CA SER A 220 -0.46 -15.63 -1.80
C SER A 220 -1.49 -16.50 -2.53
N ALA A 221 -2.75 -16.14 -2.35
CA ALA A 221 -3.87 -16.74 -3.10
C ALA A 221 -3.71 -16.50 -4.61
N ASP A 222 -3.14 -15.36 -5.01
CA ASP A 222 -2.92 -15.04 -6.43
C ASP A 222 -1.95 -16.02 -7.07
N THR A 223 -0.80 -16.27 -6.43
CA THR A 223 0.23 -17.20 -6.94
C THR A 223 -0.27 -18.65 -6.92
N TRP A 224 -0.95 -19.05 -5.84
CA TRP A 224 -1.48 -20.40 -5.70
C TRP A 224 -2.63 -20.69 -6.66
N ALA A 225 -3.54 -19.72 -6.85
CA ALA A 225 -4.74 -19.90 -7.67
C ALA A 225 -4.46 -19.82 -9.16
N ASN A 226 -3.44 -19.09 -9.58
CA ASN A 226 -3.16 -18.80 -10.98
C ASN A 226 -1.66 -18.97 -11.28
N PRO A 227 -1.08 -20.17 -11.08
CA PRO A 227 0.36 -20.39 -11.23
C PRO A 227 0.87 -20.10 -12.66
N GLU A 228 -0.01 -20.22 -13.68
CA GLU A 228 0.29 -19.92 -15.10
C GLU A 228 0.61 -18.44 -15.37
N LEU A 229 0.26 -17.54 -14.44
CA LEU A 229 0.58 -16.11 -14.57
C LEU A 229 2.04 -15.80 -14.25
N PHE A 230 2.78 -16.76 -13.68
CA PHE A 230 4.09 -16.54 -13.11
C PHE A 230 5.12 -17.53 -13.67
N GLN A 231 6.40 -17.14 -13.59
CA GLN A 231 7.52 -17.99 -13.97
C GLN A 231 7.81 -19.03 -12.87
N LEU A 232 7.00 -20.09 -12.84
CA LEU A 232 7.10 -21.16 -11.86
C LEU A 232 7.53 -22.49 -12.51
N GLU A 233 8.15 -23.37 -11.73
CA GLU A 233 8.35 -24.77 -12.04
C GLU A 233 7.04 -25.57 -11.84
N GLU A 234 7.02 -26.84 -12.27
CA GLU A 234 5.82 -27.70 -12.14
C GLU A 234 5.36 -27.93 -10.70
N ASP A 235 6.27 -27.79 -9.74
CA ASP A 235 5.98 -27.90 -8.30
C ASP A 235 5.60 -26.58 -7.64
N CYS A 236 5.36 -25.53 -8.43
CA CYS A 236 5.08 -24.14 -8.07
C CYS A 236 6.28 -23.39 -7.44
N THR A 237 7.49 -23.95 -7.46
CA THR A 237 8.70 -23.23 -7.06
C THR A 237 9.01 -22.12 -8.07
N PRO A 238 9.33 -20.87 -7.66
CA PRO A 238 9.75 -19.84 -8.60
C PRO A 238 11.00 -20.22 -9.39
N LYS A 239 11.07 -19.96 -10.68
CA LYS A 239 12.29 -20.07 -11.50
C LYS A 239 13.28 -18.97 -11.14
N ALA A 240 12.74 -17.78 -10.95
CA ALA A 240 13.46 -16.60 -10.52
C ALA A 240 12.51 -15.70 -9.72
N VAL A 241 13.08 -14.74 -8.99
CA VAL A 241 12.34 -13.80 -8.14
C VAL A 241 12.74 -12.37 -8.42
N ALA A 242 11.84 -11.44 -8.05
CA ALA A 242 12.04 -10.02 -8.23
C ALA A 242 12.98 -9.42 -7.17
N GLY A 243 13.61 -8.32 -7.54
CA GLY A 243 14.46 -7.51 -6.69
C GLY A 243 15.02 -6.30 -7.42
N CYS A 244 16.06 -5.70 -6.83
CA CYS A 244 16.85 -4.62 -7.42
C CYS A 244 18.34 -4.98 -7.41
N PRO A 245 19.11 -4.54 -8.42
CA PRO A 245 20.55 -4.75 -8.41
C PRO A 245 21.25 -4.00 -7.27
N PRO A 246 22.51 -4.32 -6.97
CA PRO A 246 23.37 -3.50 -6.11
C PRO A 246 23.40 -2.05 -6.55
N ASP A 247 23.29 -1.13 -5.59
CA ASP A 247 23.34 0.30 -5.80
C ASP A 247 24.07 1.01 -4.63
N ALA A 248 23.99 2.33 -4.59
CA ALA A 248 24.61 3.14 -3.53
C ALA A 248 23.93 2.92 -2.14
N PHE A 249 22.72 2.42 -2.11
CA PHE A 249 21.93 2.17 -0.88
C PHE A 249 22.08 0.75 -0.37
N SER A 250 22.34 -0.24 -1.27
CA SER A 250 22.50 -1.64 -0.93
C SER A 250 23.62 -2.28 -1.76
N ALA A 251 24.75 -2.60 -1.12
CA ALA A 251 25.91 -3.20 -1.77
C ALA A 251 25.63 -4.60 -2.37
N THR A 252 24.60 -5.30 -1.89
CA THR A 252 24.18 -6.62 -2.36
C THR A 252 22.86 -6.59 -3.14
N GLY A 253 22.32 -5.40 -3.37
CA GLY A 253 20.99 -5.19 -3.94
C GLY A 253 19.87 -5.57 -2.97
N GLN A 254 18.64 -5.59 -3.48
CA GLN A 254 17.46 -5.97 -2.72
C GLN A 254 16.85 -7.22 -3.33
N LEU A 255 16.71 -8.27 -2.54
CA LEU A 255 16.02 -9.51 -2.92
C LEU A 255 14.62 -9.47 -2.29
N TRP A 256 13.58 -9.24 -3.11
CA TRP A 256 12.20 -9.12 -2.63
C TRP A 256 11.49 -10.46 -2.53
N GLY A 257 11.90 -11.45 -3.33
CA GLY A 257 11.36 -12.82 -3.27
C GLY A 257 10.00 -13.01 -3.94
N ASN A 258 9.44 -11.97 -4.58
CA ASN A 258 8.19 -12.06 -5.32
C ASN A 258 8.39 -12.88 -6.60
N PRO A 259 7.42 -13.71 -7.04
CA PRO A 259 7.52 -14.42 -8.31
C PRO A 259 7.44 -13.41 -9.47
N LEU A 260 8.16 -13.72 -10.56
CA LEU A 260 8.12 -12.94 -11.78
C LEU A 260 6.92 -13.35 -12.63
N TYR A 261 6.32 -12.38 -13.33
CA TYR A 261 5.21 -12.64 -14.26
C TYR A 261 5.70 -13.36 -15.52
N ASP A 262 4.89 -14.29 -16.01
CA ASP A 262 4.99 -14.79 -17.39
C ASP A 262 4.30 -13.80 -18.34
N TRP A 263 5.04 -12.80 -18.82
CA TRP A 263 4.50 -11.74 -19.65
C TRP A 263 4.05 -12.22 -21.04
N GLU A 264 4.55 -13.36 -21.54
CA GLU A 264 4.08 -13.97 -22.78
C GLU A 264 2.67 -14.52 -22.58
N TYR A 265 2.44 -15.29 -21.52
CA TYR A 265 1.11 -15.79 -21.18
C TYR A 265 0.12 -14.65 -20.89
N HIS A 266 0.54 -13.63 -20.17
CA HIS A 266 -0.29 -12.44 -19.95
C HIS A 266 -0.70 -11.78 -21.27
N LYS A 267 0.20 -11.65 -22.22
CA LYS A 267 -0.07 -11.07 -23.53
C LYS A 267 -1.03 -11.94 -24.34
N GLU A 268 -0.82 -13.25 -24.38
CA GLU A 268 -1.70 -14.22 -25.08
C GLU A 268 -3.13 -14.18 -24.55
N THR A 269 -3.30 -13.97 -23.24
CA THR A 269 -4.61 -13.84 -22.58
C THR A 269 -5.16 -12.41 -22.60
N GLY A 270 -4.53 -11.48 -23.31
CA GLY A 270 -4.94 -10.06 -23.40
C GLY A 270 -4.85 -9.34 -22.07
N TYR A 271 -3.90 -9.72 -21.23
CA TYR A 271 -3.68 -9.18 -19.88
C TYR A 271 -4.90 -9.26 -18.97
N ASP A 272 -5.73 -10.27 -19.11
CA ASP A 272 -7.06 -10.34 -18.48
C ASP A 272 -6.98 -10.22 -16.94
N TRP A 273 -6.03 -10.91 -16.31
CA TRP A 273 -5.82 -10.80 -14.86
C TRP A 273 -5.43 -9.37 -14.43
N TRP A 274 -4.51 -8.72 -15.17
CA TRP A 274 -4.14 -7.33 -14.91
C TRP A 274 -5.32 -6.37 -15.10
N MET A 275 -6.15 -6.59 -16.09
CA MET A 275 -7.35 -5.78 -16.31
C MET A 275 -8.36 -5.93 -15.18
N LYS A 276 -8.54 -7.14 -14.65
CA LYS A 276 -9.37 -7.39 -13.45
C LYS A 276 -8.79 -6.69 -12.22
N ARG A 277 -7.48 -6.82 -11.99
CA ARG A 277 -6.79 -6.17 -10.88
C ARG A 277 -6.95 -4.65 -10.93
N ILE A 278 -6.68 -4.04 -12.08
CA ILE A 278 -6.81 -2.59 -12.27
C ILE A 278 -8.28 -2.15 -12.13
N ALA A 279 -9.22 -2.87 -12.73
CA ALA A 279 -10.65 -2.55 -12.61
C ALA A 279 -11.09 -2.54 -11.13
N TYR A 280 -10.68 -3.55 -10.36
CA TYR A 280 -10.96 -3.61 -8.94
C TYR A 280 -10.31 -2.45 -8.15
N CYS A 281 -9.07 -2.08 -8.47
CA CYS A 281 -8.44 -0.93 -7.87
C CYS A 281 -9.28 0.35 -8.04
N TYR A 282 -9.88 0.58 -9.20
CA TYR A 282 -10.75 1.75 -9.44
C TYR A 282 -12.17 1.60 -8.88
N GLU A 283 -12.56 0.45 -8.41
CA GLU A 283 -13.72 0.31 -7.54
C GLU A 283 -13.42 0.87 -6.14
N ILE A 284 -12.24 0.58 -5.59
CA ILE A 284 -11.88 0.91 -4.21
C ILE A 284 -11.03 2.19 -4.05
N TYR A 285 -10.44 2.72 -5.11
CA TYR A 285 -9.64 3.96 -5.12
C TYR A 285 -10.10 4.93 -6.21
N ASP A 286 -9.68 6.18 -6.14
CA ASP A 286 -9.92 7.21 -7.17
C ASP A 286 -8.70 7.44 -8.06
N VAL A 287 -7.51 7.27 -7.50
CA VAL A 287 -6.20 7.33 -8.16
C VAL A 287 -5.38 6.14 -7.67
N VAL A 288 -4.54 5.57 -8.51
CA VAL A 288 -3.69 4.42 -8.15
C VAL A 288 -2.23 4.77 -8.37
N ARG A 289 -1.44 4.73 -7.29
CA ARG A 289 0.01 4.70 -7.38
C ARG A 289 0.45 3.27 -7.67
N ILE A 290 1.22 3.07 -8.72
CA ILE A 290 1.82 1.77 -9.01
C ILE A 290 3.28 1.82 -8.58
N ASP A 291 3.58 1.05 -7.54
CA ASP A 291 4.91 0.90 -6.99
C ASP A 291 5.81 0.13 -7.96
N HIS A 292 7.08 0.55 -8.06
CA HIS A 292 8.08 -0.02 -8.95
C HIS A 292 7.65 -0.07 -10.42
N PHE A 293 7.12 1.06 -10.95
CA PHE A 293 6.59 1.16 -12.31
C PHE A 293 7.60 0.79 -13.40
N ARG A 294 8.90 1.00 -13.16
CA ARG A 294 9.95 0.61 -14.10
C ARG A 294 9.92 -0.88 -14.47
N GLY A 295 9.41 -1.76 -13.59
CA GLY A 295 9.28 -3.19 -13.83
C GLY A 295 8.40 -3.56 -15.02
N PHE A 296 7.59 -2.63 -15.53
CA PHE A 296 6.85 -2.83 -16.79
C PHE A 296 7.73 -2.60 -18.03
N ASP A 297 8.82 -1.85 -17.94
CA ASP A 297 9.79 -1.72 -19.02
C ASP A 297 10.83 -2.83 -18.95
N GLU A 298 11.56 -2.86 -17.83
CA GLU A 298 12.56 -3.88 -17.51
C GLU A 298 12.44 -4.26 -16.03
N TYR A 299 12.43 -5.55 -15.75
CA TYR A 299 12.42 -6.10 -14.40
C TYR A 299 13.71 -6.84 -14.11
N TYR A 300 14.12 -6.82 -12.83
CA TYR A 300 15.34 -7.48 -12.39
C TYR A 300 15.03 -8.90 -11.93
N SER A 301 15.60 -9.88 -12.62
CA SER A 301 15.39 -11.31 -12.42
C SER A 301 16.58 -11.90 -11.64
N ILE A 302 16.29 -12.45 -10.47
CA ILE A 302 17.29 -13.07 -9.58
C ILE A 302 17.00 -14.56 -9.53
N PRO A 303 17.99 -15.45 -9.80
CA PRO A 303 17.80 -16.90 -9.71
C PRO A 303 17.22 -17.31 -8.35
N TYR A 304 16.19 -18.17 -8.37
CA TYR A 304 15.59 -18.63 -7.12
C TYR A 304 16.59 -19.41 -6.28
N GLY A 305 16.65 -19.11 -4.99
CA GLY A 305 17.60 -19.72 -4.05
C GLY A 305 18.86 -18.89 -3.79
N ASP A 306 19.11 -17.85 -4.59
CA ASP A 306 20.16 -16.89 -4.31
C ASP A 306 19.84 -16.12 -3.01
N LYS A 307 20.90 -15.76 -2.28
CA LYS A 307 20.77 -15.07 -0.98
C LYS A 307 20.86 -13.55 -1.11
N THR A 308 21.34 -13.08 -2.25
CA THR A 308 21.54 -11.65 -2.56
C THR A 308 21.09 -11.39 -3.99
N ALA A 309 20.95 -10.12 -4.35
CA ALA A 309 20.55 -9.72 -5.69
C ALA A 309 21.75 -9.50 -6.65
N GLU A 310 22.98 -9.81 -6.25
CA GLU A 310 24.22 -9.51 -7.00
C GLU A 310 24.29 -10.20 -8.37
N PHE A 311 23.68 -11.37 -8.52
CA PHE A 311 23.79 -12.19 -9.74
C PHE A 311 22.54 -12.19 -10.61
N GLY A 312 21.64 -11.26 -10.37
CA GLY A 312 20.47 -11.06 -11.21
C GLY A 312 20.80 -10.39 -12.55
N HIS A 313 19.81 -10.30 -13.41
CA HIS A 313 19.91 -9.63 -14.71
C HIS A 313 18.58 -8.98 -15.09
N TRP A 314 18.66 -8.02 -16.02
CA TRP A 314 17.48 -7.32 -16.51
C TRP A 314 16.78 -8.10 -17.62
N GLU A 315 15.47 -8.19 -17.54
CA GLU A 315 14.59 -8.78 -18.54
C GLU A 315 13.53 -7.77 -18.97
N LYS A 316 13.02 -7.94 -20.21
CA LYS A 316 12.01 -7.03 -20.77
C LYS A 316 10.63 -7.30 -20.18
N GLY A 317 9.97 -6.24 -19.72
CA GLY A 317 8.58 -6.24 -19.30
C GLY A 317 7.62 -6.09 -20.50
N PRO A 318 6.31 -5.99 -20.23
CA PRO A 318 5.28 -5.86 -21.29
C PRO A 318 5.30 -4.50 -21.96
N GLY A 319 6.00 -3.52 -21.41
CA GLY A 319 6.08 -2.17 -21.94
C GLY A 319 4.73 -1.48 -22.06
N TYR A 320 4.56 -0.71 -23.12
CA TYR A 320 3.33 0.06 -23.35
C TYR A 320 2.13 -0.79 -23.74
N ASP A 321 2.32 -2.02 -24.22
CA ASP A 321 1.27 -2.93 -24.70
C ASP A 321 0.19 -3.19 -23.63
N LEU A 322 0.61 -3.38 -22.38
CA LEU A 322 -0.30 -3.50 -21.23
C LEU A 322 -1.14 -2.24 -21.02
N PHE A 323 -0.53 -1.06 -21.08
CA PHE A 323 -1.22 0.22 -20.86
C PHE A 323 -2.13 0.62 -22.03
N GLU A 324 -1.77 0.26 -23.25
CA GLU A 324 -2.64 0.40 -24.41
C GLU A 324 -3.89 -0.48 -24.26
N THR A 325 -3.71 -1.72 -23.82
CA THR A 325 -4.82 -2.64 -23.51
C THR A 325 -5.68 -2.11 -22.36
N MET A 326 -5.06 -1.59 -21.30
CA MET A 326 -5.78 -0.96 -20.18
C MET A 326 -6.64 0.19 -20.67
N LYS A 327 -6.08 1.09 -21.48
CA LYS A 327 -6.84 2.23 -22.04
C LYS A 327 -7.97 1.78 -22.95
N ALA A 328 -7.75 0.77 -23.77
CA ALA A 328 -8.77 0.23 -24.68
C ALA A 328 -9.93 -0.45 -23.93
N ARG A 329 -9.64 -1.20 -22.84
CA ARG A 329 -10.64 -1.97 -22.09
C ARG A 329 -11.31 -1.20 -20.96
N LEU A 330 -10.59 -0.33 -20.29
CA LEU A 330 -11.02 0.33 -19.06
C LEU A 330 -11.15 1.85 -19.18
N GLY A 331 -10.73 2.44 -20.32
CA GLY A 331 -10.68 3.88 -20.52
C GLY A 331 -9.49 4.55 -19.82
N ASP A 332 -9.47 5.89 -19.86
CA ASP A 332 -8.42 6.67 -19.18
C ASP A 332 -8.54 6.51 -17.67
N LYS A 333 -7.41 6.20 -17.03
CA LYS A 333 -7.30 6.02 -15.58
C LYS A 333 -6.27 6.96 -14.98
N LYS A 334 -6.52 7.43 -13.75
CA LYS A 334 -5.58 8.28 -13.00
C LYS A 334 -4.54 7.39 -12.32
N VAL A 335 -3.36 7.29 -12.91
CA VAL A 335 -2.23 6.51 -12.37
C VAL A 335 -1.12 7.47 -11.96
N ILE A 336 -0.42 7.17 -10.87
CA ILE A 336 0.87 7.74 -10.50
C ILE A 336 1.91 6.64 -10.72
N ALA A 337 2.90 6.91 -11.56
CA ALA A 337 3.99 5.98 -11.80
C ALA A 337 5.11 6.23 -10.77
N GLU A 338 5.42 5.22 -9.95
CA GLU A 338 6.61 5.30 -9.12
C GLU A 338 7.83 5.01 -10.01
N ASP A 339 8.52 6.07 -10.39
CA ASP A 339 9.67 6.10 -11.27
C ASP A 339 10.93 6.58 -10.53
N LEU A 340 11.14 6.09 -9.32
CA LEU A 340 12.30 6.43 -8.49
C LEU A 340 13.51 5.53 -8.78
N GLY A 341 14.69 5.94 -8.34
CA GLY A 341 15.95 5.22 -8.49
C GLY A 341 16.62 5.45 -9.86
N PHE A 342 17.44 4.50 -10.29
CA PHE A 342 18.16 4.62 -11.56
C PHE A 342 17.24 4.35 -12.74
N LEU A 343 17.02 5.36 -13.57
CA LEU A 343 16.12 5.30 -14.72
C LEU A 343 16.91 5.23 -16.04
N THR A 344 16.58 4.24 -16.86
CA THR A 344 17.04 4.18 -18.25
C THR A 344 16.17 5.07 -19.15
N GLN A 345 16.68 5.42 -20.33
CA GLN A 345 15.89 6.21 -21.28
C GLN A 345 14.58 5.50 -21.67
N SER A 346 14.57 4.17 -21.76
CA SER A 346 13.38 3.39 -22.10
C SER A 346 12.28 3.49 -21.03
N VAL A 347 12.63 3.55 -19.74
CA VAL A 347 11.68 3.79 -18.65
C VAL A 347 11.07 5.18 -18.74
N LEU A 348 11.91 6.20 -18.98
CA LEU A 348 11.45 7.59 -19.18
C LEU A 348 10.50 7.70 -20.38
N ASP A 349 10.82 7.02 -21.48
CA ASP A 349 9.99 6.97 -22.68
C ASP A 349 8.66 6.27 -22.42
N LEU A 350 8.67 5.20 -21.61
CA LEU A 350 7.43 4.50 -21.21
C LEU A 350 6.54 5.42 -20.38
N VAL A 351 7.06 6.06 -19.34
CA VAL A 351 6.32 7.01 -18.50
C VAL A 351 5.77 8.15 -19.36
N ALA A 352 6.59 8.75 -20.23
CA ALA A 352 6.15 9.81 -21.14
C ALA A 352 5.02 9.33 -22.08
N LYS A 353 5.14 8.11 -22.64
CA LYS A 353 4.16 7.55 -23.56
C LYS A 353 2.83 7.25 -22.89
N THR A 354 2.82 6.83 -21.63
CA THR A 354 1.57 6.63 -20.86
C THR A 354 0.91 7.95 -20.50
N GLY A 355 1.68 9.02 -20.37
CA GLY A 355 1.21 10.31 -19.88
C GLY A 355 0.97 10.35 -18.36
N PHE A 356 1.36 9.30 -17.64
CA PHE A 356 1.23 9.27 -16.18
C PHE A 356 2.22 10.20 -15.50
N PRO A 357 1.83 10.92 -14.43
CA PRO A 357 2.80 11.65 -13.63
C PRO A 357 3.77 10.69 -12.93
N GLY A 358 5.06 10.98 -13.02
CA GLY A 358 6.08 10.38 -12.21
C GLY A 358 6.18 11.05 -10.83
N MET A 359 7.08 10.56 -9.98
CA MET A 359 7.27 11.04 -8.62
C MET A 359 8.54 11.89 -8.49
N LYS A 360 8.49 12.90 -7.64
CA LYS A 360 9.64 13.71 -7.23
C LYS A 360 9.71 13.76 -5.71
N ILE A 361 10.84 13.32 -5.15
CA ILE A 361 11.09 13.27 -3.71
C ILE A 361 12.07 14.37 -3.34
N LEU A 362 11.62 15.32 -2.53
CA LEU A 362 12.44 16.50 -2.22
C LEU A 362 13.69 16.15 -1.40
N GLN A 363 13.63 15.14 -0.53
CA GLN A 363 14.81 14.66 0.20
C GLN A 363 15.94 14.17 -0.74
N PHE A 364 15.63 13.72 -1.95
CA PHE A 364 16.66 13.30 -2.93
C PHE A 364 17.30 14.46 -3.70
N ALA A 365 16.85 15.70 -3.46
CA ALA A 365 17.34 16.86 -4.17
C ALA A 365 18.70 17.37 -3.69
N PHE A 366 19.06 17.08 -2.43
CA PHE A 366 20.15 17.78 -1.74
C PHE A 366 21.40 16.90 -1.54
N ASP A 367 21.91 16.35 -2.65
CA ASP A 367 23.26 15.80 -2.70
C ASP A 367 24.20 16.91 -3.23
N SER A 368 25.08 17.42 -2.37
CA SER A 368 25.98 18.55 -2.69
C SER A 368 27.05 18.21 -3.76
N ARG A 369 27.14 16.94 -4.17
CA ARG A 369 28.16 16.43 -5.10
C ARG A 369 27.70 16.41 -6.54
N GLU A 370 26.39 16.55 -6.81
CA GLU A 370 25.84 16.42 -8.16
C GLU A 370 24.62 17.34 -8.40
N ASP A 371 24.36 17.62 -9.68
CA ASP A 371 23.12 18.26 -10.09
C ASP A 371 21.97 17.24 -9.97
N SER A 372 20.83 17.66 -9.40
CA SER A 372 19.72 16.75 -9.14
C SER A 372 18.45 17.13 -9.90
N ASP A 373 17.87 16.16 -10.60
CA ASP A 373 16.55 16.27 -11.21
C ASP A 373 15.40 16.37 -10.18
N TYR A 374 15.71 16.17 -8.90
CA TYR A 374 14.78 16.32 -7.78
C TYR A 374 14.73 17.74 -7.22
N LEU A 375 15.55 18.67 -7.72
CA LEU A 375 15.45 20.09 -7.37
C LEU A 375 14.16 20.70 -7.96
N PRO A 376 13.38 21.45 -7.18
CA PRO A 376 12.06 21.97 -7.59
C PRO A 376 12.03 22.73 -8.92
N HIS A 377 13.12 23.41 -9.28
CA HIS A 377 13.20 24.17 -10.55
C HIS A 377 13.39 23.26 -11.78
N ASN A 378 13.74 21.98 -11.60
CA ASN A 378 13.89 20.99 -12.67
C ASN A 378 12.62 20.14 -12.89
N TYR A 379 11.55 20.33 -12.09
CA TYR A 379 10.38 19.51 -12.20
C TYR A 379 9.61 19.71 -13.51
N PRO A 380 9.13 18.62 -14.14
CA PRO A 380 8.07 18.72 -15.12
C PRO A 380 6.76 19.10 -14.40
N LYS A 381 5.83 19.74 -15.09
CA LYS A 381 4.53 20.08 -14.52
C LYS A 381 3.72 18.82 -14.17
N ASN A 382 3.70 17.83 -15.07
CA ASN A 382 3.01 16.55 -14.87
C ASN A 382 3.82 15.63 -13.97
N CYS A 383 3.90 15.94 -12.69
CA CYS A 383 4.48 15.07 -11.66
C CYS A 383 3.79 15.23 -10.32
N VAL A 384 4.06 14.31 -9.42
CA VAL A 384 3.67 14.35 -8.02
C VAL A 384 4.91 14.57 -7.17
N VAL A 385 4.95 15.67 -6.42
CA VAL A 385 6.06 15.96 -5.50
C VAL A 385 5.70 15.53 -4.09
N TYR A 386 6.67 14.95 -3.41
CA TYR A 386 6.65 14.57 -2.00
C TYR A 386 7.81 15.25 -1.28
N THR A 387 7.68 15.55 0.00
CA THR A 387 8.84 15.84 0.86
C THR A 387 9.67 14.59 1.08
N GLY A 388 9.04 13.49 1.42
CA GLY A 388 9.49 12.11 1.48
C GLY A 388 8.31 11.17 1.31
N THR A 389 8.56 9.87 1.10
CA THR A 389 7.53 8.80 1.06
C THR A 389 7.50 8.04 2.38
N HIS A 390 6.69 6.99 2.47
CA HIS A 390 6.67 6.06 3.60
C HIS A 390 7.98 5.27 3.79
N ASP A 391 8.82 5.19 2.76
CA ASP A 391 10.14 4.53 2.80
C ASP A 391 11.27 5.46 3.26
N ASN A 392 11.06 6.75 3.15
CA ASN A 392 12.00 7.75 3.64
C ASN A 392 11.84 7.94 5.15
N ASP A 393 12.86 8.51 5.78
CA ASP A 393 12.68 9.08 7.11
C ASP A 393 11.76 10.31 7.05
N THR A 394 11.22 10.75 8.18
CA THR A 394 10.56 12.05 8.24
C THR A 394 11.53 13.13 7.78
N THR A 395 11.02 14.23 7.26
CA THR A 395 11.90 15.31 6.79
C THR A 395 12.82 15.84 7.89
N LEU A 396 12.30 15.98 9.10
CA LEU A 396 13.12 16.42 10.25
C LEU A 396 14.16 15.35 10.64
N GLY A 397 13.78 14.08 10.69
CA GLY A 397 14.69 12.98 10.99
C GLY A 397 15.83 12.87 9.97
N TRP A 398 15.48 12.92 8.68
CA TRP A 398 16.44 12.94 7.57
C TRP A 398 17.38 14.15 7.66
N TYR A 399 16.87 15.36 7.81
CA TYR A 399 17.67 16.59 7.89
C TYR A 399 18.71 16.55 9.04
N ASN A 400 18.36 15.94 10.16
CA ASN A 400 19.25 15.80 11.31
C ASN A 400 20.40 14.78 11.09
N THR A 401 20.32 13.95 10.06
CA THR A 401 21.24 12.82 9.83
C THR A 401 22.08 12.95 8.56
N ILE A 402 21.77 13.90 7.67
CA ILE A 402 22.52 14.12 6.43
C ILE A 402 23.88 14.78 6.70
N PRO A 403 24.88 14.60 5.81
CA PRO A 403 26.17 15.29 5.86
C PRO A 403 26.03 16.82 5.96
N ASP A 404 26.96 17.47 6.64
CA ASP A 404 26.93 18.93 6.82
C ASP A 404 26.91 19.70 5.48
N ALA A 405 27.65 19.24 4.46
CA ALA A 405 27.65 19.89 3.15
C ALA A 405 26.29 19.80 2.43
N ASP A 406 25.57 18.68 2.58
CA ASP A 406 24.23 18.50 2.03
C ASP A 406 23.21 19.34 2.79
N ARG A 407 23.41 19.50 4.11
CA ARG A 407 22.58 20.36 4.95
C ARG A 407 22.78 21.84 4.57
N GLU A 408 24.04 22.30 4.44
CA GLU A 408 24.34 23.65 3.98
C GLU A 408 23.72 23.94 2.60
N PHE A 409 23.77 22.97 1.68
CA PHE A 409 23.12 23.10 0.40
C PHE A 409 21.59 23.23 0.51
N ALA A 410 20.95 22.41 1.34
CA ALA A 410 19.51 22.51 1.60
C ALA A 410 19.15 23.85 2.25
N ASP A 411 19.93 24.32 3.23
CA ASP A 411 19.72 25.59 3.93
C ASP A 411 19.79 26.78 2.97
N ASP A 412 20.82 26.82 2.13
CA ASP A 412 20.99 27.86 1.13
C ASP A 412 19.86 27.85 0.11
N TYR A 413 19.54 26.67 -0.43
CA TYR A 413 18.50 26.53 -1.47
C TYR A 413 17.11 26.87 -0.97
N LEU A 414 16.75 26.41 0.23
CA LEU A 414 15.44 26.63 0.84
C LEU A 414 15.36 27.92 1.68
N ASN A 415 16.49 28.64 1.82
CA ASN A 415 16.63 29.84 2.66
C ASN A 415 16.22 29.56 4.12
N ILE A 416 16.71 28.46 4.69
CA ILE A 416 16.48 28.09 6.09
C ILE A 416 17.34 28.98 6.98
N GLN A 417 16.71 29.74 7.88
CA GLN A 417 17.39 30.73 8.72
C GLN A 417 17.50 30.29 10.18
N SER A 418 16.90 29.18 10.54
CA SER A 418 16.94 28.63 11.91
C SER A 418 16.52 27.16 11.90
N ASP A 419 16.96 26.45 12.95
CA ASP A 419 16.60 25.04 13.16
C ASP A 419 15.13 24.83 13.58
N LYS A 420 14.37 25.90 13.74
CA LYS A 420 12.95 25.81 14.09
C LYS A 420 12.09 25.64 12.83
N ASP A 421 11.19 24.67 12.88
CA ASP A 421 10.22 24.35 11.82
C ASP A 421 10.90 24.12 10.46
N VAL A 422 12.07 23.46 10.46
CA VAL A 422 12.87 23.17 9.25
C VAL A 422 12.04 22.42 8.22
N GLU A 423 11.29 21.40 8.66
CA GLU A 423 10.43 20.57 7.81
C GLU A 423 9.40 21.41 7.04
N MET A 424 8.94 22.53 7.62
CA MET A 424 8.00 23.42 6.95
C MET A 424 8.60 24.19 5.77
N ASN A 425 9.92 24.34 5.70
CA ASN A 425 10.58 24.92 4.51
C ASN A 425 10.55 23.93 3.34
N PHE A 426 10.71 22.62 3.63
CA PHE A 426 10.55 21.56 2.63
C PHE A 426 9.09 21.46 2.16
N VAL A 427 8.13 21.47 3.08
CA VAL A 427 6.69 21.49 2.76
C VAL A 427 6.38 22.70 1.87
N ARG A 428 6.88 23.88 2.21
CA ARG A 428 6.72 25.10 1.43
C ARG A 428 7.28 24.95 0.03
N ALA A 429 8.49 24.43 -0.12
CA ALA A 429 9.13 24.20 -1.43
C ALA A 429 8.32 23.23 -2.29
N ALA A 430 7.84 22.12 -1.72
CA ALA A 430 6.97 21.17 -2.42
C ALA A 430 5.67 21.84 -2.89
N LEU A 431 4.98 22.59 -2.02
CA LEU A 431 3.73 23.28 -2.35
C LEU A 431 3.96 24.42 -3.37
N ALA A 432 5.08 25.13 -3.30
CA ALA A 432 5.44 26.22 -4.23
C ALA A 432 5.83 25.72 -5.62
N SER A 433 6.28 24.46 -5.75
CA SER A 433 6.79 23.88 -7.00
C SER A 433 5.77 23.91 -8.14
N VAL A 434 6.23 23.70 -9.37
CA VAL A 434 5.38 23.64 -10.58
C VAL A 434 4.57 22.35 -10.69
N ALA A 435 4.87 21.34 -9.88
CA ALA A 435 4.19 20.05 -9.89
C ALA A 435 2.66 20.19 -9.80
N ASP A 436 1.93 19.45 -10.62
CA ASP A 436 0.46 19.48 -10.59
C ASP A 436 -0.11 18.94 -9.27
N THR A 437 0.59 18.02 -8.63
CA THR A 437 0.18 17.44 -7.33
C THR A 437 1.33 17.49 -6.33
N ALA A 438 1.01 17.81 -5.06
CA ALA A 438 1.95 17.73 -3.94
C ALA A 438 1.31 16.89 -2.83
N ILE A 439 2.00 15.84 -2.40
CA ILE A 439 1.57 14.94 -1.32
C ILE A 439 2.59 15.00 -0.21
N ILE A 440 2.15 15.33 1.00
CA ILE A 440 3.02 15.54 2.16
C ILE A 440 2.72 14.46 3.21
N PRO A 441 3.72 13.78 3.77
CA PRO A 441 3.52 12.93 4.94
C PRO A 441 2.93 13.71 6.10
N MET A 442 1.96 13.13 6.80
CA MET A 442 1.35 13.78 7.97
C MET A 442 2.41 14.14 9.02
N GLN A 443 3.43 13.30 9.18
CA GLN A 443 4.54 13.49 10.12
C GLN A 443 5.27 14.81 9.89
N ASP A 444 5.44 15.23 8.63
CA ASP A 444 6.12 16.48 8.30
C ASP A 444 5.28 17.70 8.68
N TYR A 445 3.95 17.62 8.57
CA TYR A 445 3.08 18.68 9.10
C TYR A 445 3.07 18.76 10.62
N LEU A 446 3.31 17.62 11.28
CA LEU A 446 3.37 17.52 12.75
C LEU A 446 4.78 17.85 13.31
N GLY A 447 5.80 17.99 12.46
CA GLY A 447 7.17 18.25 12.88
C GLY A 447 7.81 17.11 13.67
N LEU A 448 7.51 15.86 13.28
CA LEU A 448 8.00 14.66 13.97
C LEU A 448 9.35 14.20 13.41
N GLY A 449 10.18 13.63 14.28
CA GLY A 449 11.48 13.04 13.93
C GLY A 449 11.38 11.57 13.50
N SER A 450 12.54 10.91 13.49
CA SER A 450 12.69 9.51 13.03
C SER A 450 11.86 8.50 13.82
N GLU A 451 11.41 8.84 15.03
CA GLU A 451 10.50 8.02 15.82
C GLU A 451 9.14 7.80 15.15
N ALA A 452 8.77 8.67 14.22
CA ALA A 452 7.53 8.57 13.44
C ALA A 452 7.72 7.98 12.03
N ARG A 453 8.91 7.47 11.71
CA ARG A 453 9.19 6.81 10.43
C ARG A 453 8.29 5.59 10.26
N ILE A 454 7.73 5.40 9.04
CA ILE A 454 6.83 4.28 8.73
C ILE A 454 7.63 3.02 8.38
N ASN A 455 8.58 3.15 7.45
CA ASN A 455 9.34 2.00 6.96
C ASN A 455 10.82 2.35 6.75
N THR A 456 11.68 1.38 7.07
CA THR A 456 13.08 1.38 6.66
C THR A 456 13.29 0.20 5.73
N PRO A 457 13.44 0.43 4.42
CA PRO A 457 13.59 -0.64 3.43
C PRO A 457 14.70 -1.63 3.80
N SER A 458 14.50 -2.90 3.45
CA SER A 458 15.43 -4.00 3.73
C SER A 458 15.65 -4.31 5.21
N THR A 459 14.76 -3.88 6.11
CA THR A 459 14.78 -4.23 7.53
C THR A 459 13.50 -4.94 7.96
N LEU A 460 13.56 -5.67 9.07
CA LEU A 460 12.42 -6.35 9.69
C LEU A 460 12.26 -5.88 11.14
N GLY A 461 11.02 -5.87 11.61
CA GLY A 461 10.70 -5.76 13.04
C GLY A 461 10.06 -4.44 13.45
N ASP A 462 10.61 -3.28 13.09
CA ASP A 462 10.12 -1.99 13.61
C ASP A 462 9.39 -1.14 12.56
N ASN A 463 9.04 -1.73 11.42
CA ASN A 463 8.33 -1.05 10.33
C ASN A 463 6.81 -1.10 10.52
N TRP A 464 6.10 -0.15 9.90
CA TRP A 464 4.63 -0.08 9.76
C TRP A 464 3.89 0.16 11.08
N LYS A 465 4.59 0.48 12.17
CA LYS A 465 4.03 0.51 13.52
C LYS A 465 3.57 1.89 13.98
N TRP A 466 4.15 2.97 13.47
CA TRP A 466 3.85 4.31 13.95
C TRP A 466 2.36 4.68 13.78
N ARG A 467 1.82 5.35 14.79
CA ARG A 467 0.44 5.87 14.80
C ARG A 467 0.39 7.31 15.27
N MET A 468 -0.45 8.08 14.62
CA MET A 468 -0.80 9.45 15.00
C MET A 468 -1.57 9.46 16.34
N GLY A 469 -1.33 10.44 17.18
CA GLY A 469 -2.10 10.69 18.40
C GLY A 469 -3.50 11.25 18.09
N LYS A 470 -4.44 11.10 19.04
CA LYS A 470 -5.84 11.53 18.86
C LYS A 470 -6.00 13.02 18.61
N ASP A 471 -5.14 13.85 19.22
CA ASP A 471 -5.24 15.29 19.18
C ASP A 471 -4.20 15.94 18.24
N ASP A 472 -3.38 15.12 17.53
CA ASP A 472 -2.29 15.63 16.72
C ASP A 472 -2.78 16.43 15.50
N PHE A 473 -3.87 16.00 14.85
CA PHE A 473 -4.47 16.76 13.75
C PHE A 473 -5.42 17.84 14.31
N SER A 474 -4.86 18.74 15.12
CA SER A 474 -5.57 19.82 15.80
C SER A 474 -6.05 20.92 14.86
N GLU A 475 -6.94 21.77 15.35
CA GLU A 475 -7.41 22.96 14.57
C GLU A 475 -6.23 23.87 14.19
N GLU A 476 -5.19 23.99 15.03
CA GLU A 476 -3.98 24.78 14.72
C GLU A 476 -3.23 24.18 13.51
N VAL A 477 -3.07 22.87 13.46
CA VAL A 477 -2.44 22.16 12.34
C VAL A 477 -3.30 22.30 11.08
N ILE A 478 -4.61 22.16 11.20
CA ILE A 478 -5.57 22.37 10.08
C ILE A 478 -5.43 23.78 9.49
N GLU A 479 -5.43 24.82 10.33
CA GLU A 479 -5.28 26.20 9.91
C GLU A 479 -3.92 26.46 9.25
N LYS A 480 -2.82 25.91 9.80
CA LYS A 480 -1.48 25.98 9.23
C LYS A 480 -1.44 25.38 7.82
N ILE A 481 -1.99 24.18 7.65
CA ILE A 481 -2.06 23.49 6.35
C ILE A 481 -2.93 24.29 5.36
N TYR A 482 -4.11 24.72 5.79
CA TYR A 482 -5.03 25.49 4.95
C TYR A 482 -4.40 26.81 4.45
N ALA A 483 -3.73 27.54 5.35
CA ALA A 483 -3.07 28.80 4.99
C ALA A 483 -2.00 28.58 3.90
N MET A 484 -1.22 27.52 4.00
CA MET A 484 -0.20 27.19 3.00
C MET A 484 -0.81 26.70 1.70
N THR A 485 -1.83 25.85 1.76
CA THR A 485 -2.57 25.35 0.59
C THR A 485 -3.15 26.51 -0.20
N LYS A 486 -3.80 27.47 0.49
CA LYS A 486 -4.35 28.68 -0.11
C LYS A 486 -3.27 29.60 -0.68
N LEU A 487 -2.16 29.80 0.05
CA LEU A 487 -1.06 30.66 -0.38
C LEU A 487 -0.48 30.21 -1.73
N TYR A 488 -0.33 28.89 -1.94
CA TYR A 488 0.24 28.30 -3.14
C TYR A 488 -0.80 27.89 -4.19
N ALA A 489 -2.09 28.21 -3.97
CA ALA A 489 -3.20 27.94 -4.88
C ALA A 489 -3.30 26.44 -5.28
N ARG A 490 -3.31 25.57 -4.27
CA ARG A 490 -3.47 24.12 -4.44
C ARG A 490 -4.83 23.60 -4.05
#